data_459d913455bfc50d5b35bd75302c94ad
#
_entry.id   459d913455bfc50d5b35bd75302c94ad
#
_cell.length_a   1.000
_cell.length_b   1.000
_cell.length_c   1.000
_cell.angle_alpha   90.00
_cell.angle_beta   90.00
_cell.angle_gamma   90.00
#
_symmetry.space_group_name_H-M   'P 1'
#
loop_
_entity.id
_entity.type
_entity.pdbx_description
1 polymer ?
#
loop_
_entity_poly.entity_id
_entity_poly.type
_entity_poly.pdbx_seq_one_letter_code
_entity_poly.pdbx_strand_id
1 'polypeptide(L)'
;MSSNNARADSLSLLLFTLRSGKLMAINLLKVSEIIPCPALTRLPESHPHVKGIAVLRGASLSVIDLSRAIGEQPLLDPSGGCLIVTDVSRSKQGLHVQAVSKIVHCLTTDIRPPPFASGNRSFITGVTQVDGVLVQVLDIEKVIHGIAPARIIADEPAHLSEEDAQVLAKAKILVVDDSQVALQQSLITLRNLGIHCHTARSAKEAIDRLLELQGTEEQINVVVSDIEMSEMDGYAFTRTLRETPDFKDLYVLLHTSLDSKMNSEKAKAAGANAVLTKFSSPELTKCLIQAAR
;
A
#
# COMPACT_ATOMS: atom_id res chain seq x y z
N MET A 1 15.79 31.87 0.46
CA MET A 1 14.82 31.11 1.24
C MET A 1 13.92 30.34 0.27
N SER A 2 14.39 29.28 -0.35
CA SER A 2 13.58 28.47 -1.30
C SER A 2 14.31 27.16 -1.62
N SER A 3 14.60 26.33 -0.62
CA SER A 3 15.22 25.02 -0.86
C SER A 3 14.70 23.88 -0.01
N ASN A 4 13.62 24.06 0.76
CA ASN A 4 13.11 23.02 1.65
C ASN A 4 11.76 22.41 1.22
N ASN A 5 11.08 22.95 0.21
CA ASN A 5 9.76 22.44 -0.22
C ASN A 5 9.79 21.37 -1.33
N ALA A 6 10.96 21.10 -1.94
CA ALA A 6 11.04 20.18 -3.09
C ALA A 6 11.17 18.69 -2.70
N ARG A 7 11.27 18.36 -1.41
CA ARG A 7 11.39 16.94 -0.96
C ARG A 7 10.08 16.30 -0.50
N ALA A 8 9.01 17.06 -0.34
CA ALA A 8 7.73 16.55 0.18
C ALA A 8 6.91 15.76 -0.88
N ASP A 9 7.13 16.05 -2.17
CA ASP A 9 6.30 15.50 -3.25
C ASP A 9 7.10 14.57 -4.20
N SER A 10 8.12 13.87 -3.71
CA SER A 10 8.91 12.95 -4.53
C SER A 10 8.60 11.50 -4.22
N LEU A 11 8.33 10.72 -5.26
CA LEU A 11 8.13 9.28 -5.21
C LEU A 11 9.35 8.55 -5.75
N SER A 12 9.78 7.50 -5.07
CA SER A 12 10.86 6.62 -5.55
C SER A 12 10.24 5.43 -6.27
N LEU A 13 10.61 5.25 -7.53
CA LEU A 13 10.14 4.16 -8.38
C LEU A 13 11.28 3.21 -8.70
N LEU A 14 11.04 1.91 -8.56
CA LEU A 14 11.90 0.85 -9.07
C LEU A 14 11.50 0.55 -10.50
N LEU A 15 12.42 0.77 -11.45
CA LEU A 15 12.21 0.46 -12.86
C LEU A 15 12.66 -0.96 -13.18
N PHE A 16 11.86 -1.67 -13.95
CA PHE A 16 12.14 -3.02 -14.41
C PHE A 16 11.53 -3.26 -15.80
N THR A 17 11.97 -4.32 -16.47
CA THR A 17 11.44 -4.74 -17.75
C THR A 17 10.74 -6.08 -17.63
N LEU A 18 9.71 -6.25 -18.45
CA LEU A 18 9.02 -7.50 -18.69
C LEU A 18 9.51 -8.13 -19.99
N ARG A 19 8.97 -9.30 -20.35
CA ARG A 19 9.31 -10.00 -21.60
C ARG A 19 9.20 -9.14 -22.86
N SER A 20 8.20 -8.28 -22.91
CA SER A 20 7.98 -7.36 -24.03
C SER A 20 9.06 -6.29 -24.22
N GLY A 21 10.00 -6.17 -23.26
CA GLY A 21 10.97 -5.08 -23.20
C GLY A 21 10.38 -3.74 -22.74
N LYS A 22 9.08 -3.69 -22.44
CA LYS A 22 8.45 -2.48 -21.91
C LYS A 22 9.00 -2.15 -20.54
N LEU A 23 9.25 -0.85 -20.33
CA LEU A 23 9.70 -0.34 -19.06
C LEU A 23 8.51 -0.08 -18.15
N MET A 24 8.52 -0.75 -17.01
CA MET A 24 7.50 -0.67 -15.99
C MET A 24 8.11 -0.15 -14.70
N ALA A 25 7.27 0.33 -13.79
CA ALA A 25 7.69 0.79 -12.48
C ALA A 25 6.77 0.30 -11.37
N ILE A 26 7.32 0.18 -10.18
CA ILE A 26 6.56 0.02 -8.94
C ILE A 26 7.09 1.00 -7.90
N ASN A 27 6.25 1.37 -6.93
CA ASN A 27 6.68 2.16 -5.80
C ASN A 27 7.75 1.37 -5.01
N LEU A 28 8.92 2.00 -4.81
CA LEU A 28 10.04 1.38 -4.11
C LEU A 28 9.69 1.01 -2.66
N LEU A 29 8.77 1.73 -2.03
CA LEU A 29 8.31 1.43 -0.67
C LEU A 29 7.65 0.05 -0.56
N LYS A 30 7.13 -0.50 -1.67
CA LYS A 30 6.51 -1.85 -1.71
C LYS A 30 7.54 -2.96 -1.94
N VAL A 31 8.82 -2.63 -2.08
CA VAL A 31 9.91 -3.58 -2.37
C VAL A 31 10.70 -3.88 -1.11
N SER A 32 10.72 -5.15 -0.71
CA SER A 32 11.53 -5.62 0.42
C SER A 32 12.97 -5.90 0.01
N GLU A 33 13.16 -6.61 -1.12
CA GLU A 33 14.46 -6.94 -1.66
C GLU A 33 14.38 -7.35 -3.14
N ILE A 34 15.53 -7.35 -3.82
CA ILE A 34 15.65 -7.76 -5.22
C ILE A 34 16.75 -8.80 -5.26
N ILE A 35 16.46 -9.96 -5.85
CA ILE A 35 17.39 -11.08 -5.95
C ILE A 35 17.35 -11.69 -7.35
N PRO A 36 18.43 -12.37 -7.80
CA PRO A 36 18.36 -13.25 -8.95
C PRO A 36 17.27 -14.31 -8.73
N CYS A 37 16.58 -14.72 -9.81
CA CYS A 37 15.54 -15.74 -9.67
C CYS A 37 16.16 -17.07 -9.23
N PRO A 38 15.81 -17.60 -8.05
CA PRO A 38 16.32 -18.90 -7.59
C PRO A 38 15.60 -20.04 -8.29
N ALA A 39 16.06 -21.28 -8.05
CA ALA A 39 15.34 -22.47 -8.48
C ALA A 39 13.94 -22.50 -7.85
N LEU A 40 12.93 -22.78 -8.66
CA LEU A 40 11.53 -22.80 -8.25
C LEU A 40 11.01 -24.24 -8.15
N THR A 41 10.29 -24.53 -7.08
CA THR A 41 9.51 -25.76 -6.94
C THR A 41 8.11 -25.52 -7.44
N ARG A 42 7.65 -26.28 -8.43
CA ARG A 42 6.29 -26.17 -8.95
C ARG A 42 5.27 -26.66 -7.92
N LEU A 43 4.15 -25.94 -7.83
CA LEU A 43 2.98 -26.34 -7.04
C LEU A 43 1.94 -26.96 -7.96
N PRO A 44 1.47 -28.19 -7.71
CA PRO A 44 0.28 -28.72 -8.35
C PRO A 44 -0.92 -27.80 -8.11
N GLU A 45 -1.81 -27.70 -9.09
CA GLU A 45 -3.08 -26.95 -8.99
C GLU A 45 -2.95 -25.47 -8.56
N SER A 46 -1.77 -24.88 -8.72
CA SER A 46 -1.57 -23.46 -8.44
C SER A 46 -2.24 -22.57 -9.49
N HIS A 47 -2.51 -21.32 -9.09
CA HIS A 47 -3.03 -20.30 -10.02
C HIS A 47 -2.11 -20.20 -11.27
N PRO A 48 -2.68 -20.05 -12.50
CA PRO A 48 -1.90 -20.02 -13.75
C PRO A 48 -0.76 -18.99 -13.79
N HIS A 49 -0.86 -17.92 -13.01
CA HIS A 49 0.18 -16.88 -12.91
C HIS A 49 1.26 -17.19 -11.88
N VAL A 50 1.09 -18.22 -11.05
CA VAL A 50 2.10 -18.69 -10.09
C VAL A 50 3.04 -19.66 -10.77
N LYS A 51 4.33 -19.35 -10.81
CA LYS A 51 5.37 -20.21 -11.39
C LYS A 51 5.81 -21.32 -10.46
N GLY A 52 5.70 -21.11 -9.16
CA GLY A 52 6.11 -22.06 -8.12
C GLY A 52 6.43 -21.35 -6.80
N ILE A 53 7.16 -22.06 -5.95
CA ILE A 53 7.65 -21.57 -4.67
C ILE A 53 9.17 -21.43 -4.74
N ALA A 54 9.68 -20.32 -4.18
CA ALA A 54 11.07 -20.16 -3.81
C ALA A 54 11.23 -20.26 -2.29
N VAL A 55 12.41 -20.70 -1.84
CA VAL A 55 12.78 -20.64 -0.43
C VAL A 55 13.81 -19.52 -0.26
N LEU A 56 13.46 -18.53 0.56
CA LEU A 56 14.30 -17.38 0.84
C LEU A 56 14.53 -17.27 2.35
N ARG A 57 15.78 -17.42 2.78
CA ARG A 57 16.16 -17.35 4.22
C ARG A 57 15.30 -18.25 5.12
N GLY A 58 14.97 -19.44 4.63
CA GLY A 58 14.16 -20.41 5.37
C GLY A 58 12.65 -20.20 5.29
N ALA A 59 12.19 -19.13 4.68
CA ALA A 59 10.78 -18.87 4.43
C ALA A 59 10.39 -19.21 2.99
N SER A 60 9.25 -19.84 2.79
CA SER A 60 8.68 -20.10 1.46
C SER A 60 7.91 -18.90 0.97
N LEU A 61 8.13 -18.50 -0.29
CA LEU A 61 7.34 -17.46 -0.93
C LEU A 61 6.83 -17.93 -2.30
N SER A 62 5.60 -17.55 -2.63
CA SER A 62 5.02 -17.80 -3.96
C SER A 62 5.66 -16.87 -4.98
N VAL A 63 6.00 -17.41 -6.14
CA VAL A 63 6.61 -16.65 -7.25
C VAL A 63 5.60 -16.47 -8.36
N ILE A 64 5.28 -15.22 -8.67
CA ILE A 64 4.31 -14.80 -9.68
C ILE A 64 5.07 -14.36 -10.93
N ASP A 65 4.69 -14.88 -12.09
CA ASP A 65 5.10 -14.34 -13.39
C ASP A 65 4.36 -13.03 -13.63
N LEU A 66 5.05 -11.90 -13.41
CA LEU A 66 4.42 -10.59 -13.49
C LEU A 66 3.95 -10.27 -14.93
N SER A 67 4.70 -10.69 -15.96
CA SER A 67 4.29 -10.51 -17.35
C SER A 67 2.93 -11.17 -17.59
N ARG A 68 2.79 -12.43 -17.19
CA ARG A 68 1.55 -13.18 -17.35
C ARG A 68 0.41 -12.62 -16.51
N ALA A 69 0.73 -12.17 -15.30
CA ALA A 69 -0.26 -11.62 -14.37
C ALA A 69 -0.96 -10.36 -14.91
N ILE A 70 -0.23 -9.54 -15.67
CA ILE A 70 -0.79 -8.32 -16.28
C ILE A 70 -1.29 -8.53 -17.72
N GLY A 71 -1.36 -9.78 -18.20
CA GLY A 71 -1.90 -10.11 -19.51
C GLY A 71 -0.88 -10.08 -20.65
N GLU A 72 0.43 -10.05 -20.36
CA GLU A 72 1.49 -10.21 -21.35
C GLU A 72 1.92 -11.68 -21.48
N GLN A 73 2.80 -11.95 -22.44
CA GLN A 73 3.35 -13.29 -22.59
C GLN A 73 4.32 -13.62 -21.44
N PRO A 74 4.31 -14.87 -20.93
CA PRO A 74 5.17 -15.28 -19.81
C PRO A 74 6.63 -15.18 -20.18
N LEU A 75 7.50 -15.01 -19.17
CA LEU A 75 8.94 -15.04 -19.35
C LEU A 75 9.39 -16.39 -19.90
N LEU A 76 10.31 -16.37 -20.90
CA LEU A 76 10.77 -17.57 -21.61
C LEU A 76 11.61 -18.48 -20.71
N ASP A 77 12.51 -17.88 -19.95
CA ASP A 77 13.41 -18.63 -19.07
C ASP A 77 12.87 -18.58 -17.63
N PRO A 78 12.46 -19.72 -17.07
CA PRO A 78 12.02 -19.79 -15.69
C PRO A 78 13.13 -19.51 -14.66
N SER A 79 14.39 -19.74 -15.05
CA SER A 79 15.56 -19.57 -14.19
C SER A 79 16.30 -18.25 -14.43
N GLY A 80 15.97 -17.53 -15.50
CA GLY A 80 16.52 -16.22 -15.81
C GLY A 80 15.76 -15.09 -15.12
N GLY A 81 16.30 -13.87 -15.19
CA GLY A 81 15.66 -12.69 -14.65
C GLY A 81 15.84 -12.49 -13.15
N CYS A 82 14.99 -11.65 -12.58
CA CYS A 82 15.05 -11.24 -11.17
C CYS A 82 13.70 -11.47 -10.46
N LEU A 83 13.78 -11.71 -9.16
CA LEU A 83 12.65 -11.60 -8.27
C LEU A 83 12.67 -10.26 -7.55
N ILE A 84 11.59 -9.51 -7.68
CA ILE A 84 11.28 -8.39 -6.79
C ILE A 84 10.42 -8.97 -5.67
N VAL A 85 10.97 -9.02 -4.46
CA VAL A 85 10.25 -9.52 -3.29
C VAL A 85 9.46 -8.38 -2.69
N THR A 86 8.16 -8.61 -2.54
CA THR A 86 7.23 -7.66 -1.92
C THR A 86 6.59 -8.31 -0.71
N ASP A 87 6.13 -7.50 0.24
CA ASP A 87 5.33 -7.95 1.37
C ASP A 87 3.98 -7.24 1.28
N VAL A 88 2.97 -7.96 0.80
CA VAL A 88 1.61 -7.44 0.63
C VAL A 88 0.68 -8.22 1.55
N SER A 89 -0.04 -7.52 2.40
CA SER A 89 -0.99 -8.11 3.34
C SER A 89 -0.38 -9.21 4.21
N ARG A 90 0.84 -8.99 4.74
CA ARG A 90 1.62 -9.94 5.54
C ARG A 90 1.99 -11.23 4.80
N SER A 91 1.89 -11.23 3.49
CA SER A 91 2.29 -12.34 2.66
C SER A 91 3.41 -11.92 1.72
N LYS A 92 4.58 -12.56 1.90
CA LYS A 92 5.71 -12.32 1.01
C LYS A 92 5.47 -12.99 -0.32
N GLN A 93 5.65 -12.22 -1.39
CA GLN A 93 5.49 -12.66 -2.77
C GLN A 93 6.74 -12.31 -3.57
N GLY A 94 7.14 -13.17 -4.48
CA GLY A 94 8.19 -12.88 -5.46
C GLY A 94 7.54 -12.53 -6.81
N LEU A 95 7.78 -11.33 -7.29
CA LEU A 95 7.37 -10.93 -8.63
C LEU A 95 8.52 -11.23 -9.60
N HIS A 96 8.34 -12.19 -10.48
CA HIS A 96 9.34 -12.56 -11.46
C HIS A 96 9.28 -11.61 -12.66
N VAL A 97 10.38 -10.90 -12.91
CA VAL A 97 10.56 -9.93 -13.97
C VAL A 97 11.78 -10.27 -14.83
N GLN A 98 11.86 -9.73 -16.05
CA GLN A 98 12.98 -10.00 -16.96
C GLN A 98 14.29 -9.41 -16.42
N ALA A 99 14.26 -8.16 -16.02
CA ALA A 99 15.41 -7.47 -15.45
C ALA A 99 14.97 -6.28 -14.61
N VAL A 100 15.71 -5.97 -13.57
CA VAL A 100 15.60 -4.71 -12.83
C VAL A 100 16.63 -3.74 -13.38
N SER A 101 16.21 -2.49 -13.63
CA SER A 101 17.05 -1.46 -14.27
C SER A 101 17.67 -0.53 -13.23
N LYS A 102 16.90 0.40 -12.70
CA LYS A 102 17.37 1.43 -11.76
C LYS A 102 16.23 1.94 -10.87
N ILE A 103 16.60 2.66 -9.82
CA ILE A 103 15.68 3.44 -9.02
C ILE A 103 15.71 4.87 -9.57
N VAL A 104 14.53 5.49 -9.70
CA VAL A 104 14.36 6.88 -10.08
C VAL A 104 13.52 7.60 -9.05
N HIS A 105 13.82 8.88 -8.87
CA HIS A 105 13.01 9.79 -8.06
C HIS A 105 12.28 10.71 -9.01
N CYS A 106 10.97 10.78 -8.92
CA CYS A 106 10.13 11.67 -9.71
C CYS A 106 9.20 12.46 -8.78
N LEU A 107 8.76 13.60 -9.24
CA LEU A 107 7.71 14.33 -8.55
C LEU A 107 6.38 13.58 -8.75
N THR A 108 5.53 13.57 -7.75
CA THR A 108 4.20 12.97 -7.86
C THR A 108 3.38 13.63 -8.97
N THR A 109 3.59 14.92 -9.23
CA THR A 109 3.00 15.68 -10.34
C THR A 109 3.40 15.18 -11.72
N ASP A 110 4.52 14.47 -11.85
CA ASP A 110 5.00 13.90 -13.11
C ASP A 110 4.34 12.56 -13.43
N ILE A 111 3.63 11.97 -12.46
CA ILE A 111 2.86 10.74 -12.62
C ILE A 111 1.43 11.13 -12.99
N ARG A 112 1.05 10.86 -14.22
CA ARG A 112 -0.29 11.17 -14.73
C ARG A 112 -1.20 9.96 -14.65
N PRO A 113 -2.50 10.15 -14.41
CA PRO A 113 -3.46 9.05 -14.49
C PRO A 113 -3.35 8.31 -15.83
N PRO A 114 -3.58 6.99 -15.86
CA PRO A 114 -3.57 6.25 -17.09
C PRO A 114 -4.68 6.75 -18.03
N PRO A 115 -4.49 6.67 -19.37
CA PRO A 115 -5.52 7.07 -20.32
C PRO A 115 -6.85 6.34 -20.08
N PHE A 116 -7.96 7.01 -20.32
CA PHE A 116 -9.33 6.52 -20.08
C PHE A 116 -9.64 5.15 -20.68
N ALA A 117 -8.90 4.73 -21.71
CA ALA A 117 -9.03 3.43 -22.39
C ALA A 117 -8.58 2.22 -21.54
N SER A 118 -7.97 2.45 -20.36
CA SER A 118 -7.41 1.36 -19.54
C SER A 118 -8.46 0.49 -18.83
N GLY A 119 -9.70 0.95 -18.71
CA GLY A 119 -10.81 0.23 -18.05
C GLY A 119 -10.60 -0.04 -16.54
N ASN A 120 -11.66 -0.45 -15.85
CA ASN A 120 -11.62 -0.76 -14.40
C ASN A 120 -10.73 -1.96 -14.01
N ARG A 121 -10.24 -2.73 -14.98
CA ARG A 121 -9.35 -3.90 -14.77
C ARG A 121 -7.87 -3.56 -14.93
N SER A 122 -7.52 -2.33 -15.26
CA SER A 122 -6.12 -1.92 -15.41
C SER A 122 -5.35 -2.09 -14.08
N PHE A 123 -4.18 -2.69 -14.18
CA PHE A 123 -3.21 -2.76 -13.08
C PHE A 123 -2.28 -1.54 -13.06
N ILE A 124 -2.53 -0.52 -13.86
CA ILE A 124 -1.72 0.69 -13.97
C ILE A 124 -2.34 1.76 -13.10
N THR A 125 -1.58 2.29 -12.15
CA THR A 125 -1.98 3.43 -11.30
C THR A 125 -1.64 4.77 -11.95
N GLY A 126 -0.59 4.81 -12.77
CA GLY A 126 -0.15 6.03 -13.43
C GLY A 126 0.83 5.77 -14.56
N VAL A 127 1.16 6.84 -15.28
CA VAL A 127 2.20 6.85 -16.31
C VAL A 127 3.11 8.05 -16.09
N THR A 128 4.40 7.85 -16.31
CA THR A 128 5.42 8.91 -16.24
C THR A 128 6.41 8.77 -17.38
N GLN A 129 7.34 9.71 -17.52
CA GLN A 129 8.45 9.63 -18.46
C GLN A 129 9.78 9.64 -17.74
N VAL A 130 10.64 8.70 -18.10
CA VAL A 130 12.03 8.62 -17.61
C VAL A 130 12.95 8.57 -18.82
N ASP A 131 13.86 9.51 -18.92
CA ASP A 131 14.80 9.63 -20.06
C ASP A 131 14.09 9.63 -21.43
N GLY A 132 12.91 10.28 -21.52
CA GLY A 132 12.09 10.33 -22.73
C GLY A 132 11.28 9.05 -23.03
N VAL A 133 11.41 7.99 -22.23
CA VAL A 133 10.68 6.74 -22.39
C VAL A 133 9.45 6.74 -21.48
N LEU A 134 8.31 6.32 -22.03
CA LEU A 134 7.07 6.16 -21.26
C LEU A 134 7.21 4.97 -20.30
N VAL A 135 6.94 5.20 -19.02
CA VAL A 135 6.98 4.22 -17.95
C VAL A 135 5.58 4.08 -17.36
N GLN A 136 5.11 2.83 -17.23
CA GLN A 136 3.83 2.51 -16.61
C GLN A 136 4.06 2.12 -15.15
N VAL A 137 3.35 2.76 -14.23
CA VAL A 137 3.42 2.46 -12.79
C VAL A 137 2.34 1.45 -12.44
N LEU A 138 2.74 0.31 -11.87
CA LEU A 138 1.86 -0.80 -11.54
C LEU A 138 1.36 -0.75 -10.09
N ASP A 139 0.08 -1.11 -9.94
CA ASP A 139 -0.53 -1.49 -8.68
C ASP A 139 -0.28 -2.97 -8.40
N ILE A 140 0.78 -3.28 -7.69
CA ILE A 140 1.13 -4.67 -7.36
C ILE A 140 0.18 -5.30 -6.34
N GLU A 141 -0.45 -4.52 -5.47
CA GLU A 141 -1.46 -5.04 -4.54
C GLU A 141 -2.66 -5.58 -5.32
N LYS A 142 -3.13 -4.81 -6.30
CA LYS A 142 -4.21 -5.25 -7.20
C LYS A 142 -3.82 -6.48 -8.01
N VAL A 143 -2.57 -6.56 -8.50
CA VAL A 143 -2.07 -7.74 -9.21
C VAL A 143 -2.08 -8.97 -8.30
N ILE A 144 -1.48 -8.86 -7.13
CA ILE A 144 -1.37 -9.96 -6.16
C ILE A 144 -2.76 -10.40 -5.70
N HIS A 145 -3.64 -9.46 -5.40
CA HIS A 145 -5.01 -9.76 -4.96
C HIS A 145 -5.82 -10.49 -6.02
N GLY A 146 -5.62 -10.19 -7.28
CA GLY A 146 -6.26 -10.91 -8.40
C GLY A 146 -5.81 -12.37 -8.53
N ILE A 147 -4.62 -12.72 -8.00
CA ILE A 147 -4.04 -14.07 -8.08
C ILE A 147 -4.29 -14.87 -6.79
N ALA A 148 -4.03 -14.24 -5.67
CA ALA A 148 -4.23 -14.80 -4.35
C ALA A 148 -5.05 -13.77 -3.54
N PRO A 149 -6.38 -13.79 -3.69
CA PRO A 149 -7.22 -12.95 -2.87
C PRO A 149 -6.83 -13.22 -1.42
N ALA A 150 -6.46 -12.17 -0.71
CA ALA A 150 -6.07 -12.30 0.68
C ALA A 150 -7.14 -13.16 1.36
N ARG A 151 -6.74 -14.31 1.88
CA ARG A 151 -7.60 -14.97 2.85
C ARG A 151 -7.78 -13.92 3.93
N ILE A 152 -8.98 -13.38 4.01
CA ILE A 152 -9.42 -12.69 5.21
C ILE A 152 -9.34 -13.81 6.25
N ILE A 153 -8.16 -13.95 6.89
CA ILE A 153 -8.12 -14.63 8.15
C ILE A 153 -8.96 -13.67 8.99
N ALA A 154 -10.24 -14.02 9.13
CA ALA A 154 -11.04 -13.42 10.17
C ALA A 154 -10.27 -13.78 11.44
N ASP A 155 -9.39 -12.87 11.88
CA ASP A 155 -8.90 -12.92 13.25
C ASP A 155 -10.16 -13.12 14.08
N GLU A 156 -10.14 -14.07 15.00
CA GLU A 156 -11.25 -14.26 15.92
C GLU A 156 -11.68 -12.88 16.42
N PRO A 157 -12.98 -12.58 16.42
CA PRO A 157 -13.46 -11.27 16.82
C PRO A 157 -12.82 -10.97 18.16
N ALA A 158 -12.06 -9.86 18.22
CA ALA A 158 -11.44 -9.46 19.47
C ALA A 158 -12.55 -9.37 20.50
N HIS A 159 -12.45 -10.17 21.58
CA HIS A 159 -13.39 -10.09 22.68
C HIS A 159 -13.20 -8.70 23.32
N LEU A 160 -13.98 -7.74 22.82
CA LEU A 160 -14.03 -6.39 23.36
C LEU A 160 -14.79 -6.42 24.68
N SER A 161 -14.25 -5.76 25.70
CA SER A 161 -15.06 -5.45 26.89
C SER A 161 -16.20 -4.50 26.50
N GLU A 162 -17.30 -4.50 27.25
CA GLU A 162 -18.39 -3.56 27.01
C GLU A 162 -17.91 -2.10 27.07
N GLU A 163 -16.96 -1.80 27.96
CA GLU A 163 -16.34 -0.48 28.08
C GLU A 163 -15.57 -0.09 26.80
N ASP A 164 -14.74 -0.99 26.26
CA ASP A 164 -13.98 -0.72 25.05
C ASP A 164 -14.90 -0.60 23.82
N ALA A 165 -15.98 -1.38 23.76
CA ALA A 165 -16.97 -1.25 22.68
C ALA A 165 -17.66 0.13 22.73
N GLN A 166 -17.99 0.64 23.93
CA GLN A 166 -18.56 1.98 24.08
C GLN A 166 -17.58 3.09 23.70
N VAL A 167 -16.28 2.90 24.00
CA VAL A 167 -15.24 3.84 23.60
C VAL A 167 -15.10 3.87 22.09
N LEU A 168 -15.01 2.69 21.46
CA LEU A 168 -14.89 2.58 19.99
C LEU A 168 -16.11 3.11 19.24
N ALA A 169 -17.32 2.99 19.80
CA ALA A 169 -18.54 3.54 19.20
C ALA A 169 -18.52 5.07 19.03
N LYS A 170 -17.65 5.77 19.78
CA LYS A 170 -17.47 7.23 19.67
C LYS A 170 -16.41 7.62 18.65
N ALA A 171 -15.61 6.66 18.18
CA ALA A 171 -14.56 6.93 17.21
C ALA A 171 -15.16 7.26 15.84
N LYS A 172 -14.83 8.42 15.30
CA LYS A 172 -15.14 8.83 13.94
C LYS A 172 -13.89 8.70 13.10
N ILE A 173 -13.84 7.65 12.29
CA ILE A 173 -12.62 7.22 11.62
C ILE A 173 -12.68 7.58 10.14
N LEU A 174 -11.59 8.14 9.62
CA LEU A 174 -11.33 8.26 8.18
C LEU A 174 -10.21 7.30 7.80
N VAL A 175 -10.51 6.36 6.89
CA VAL A 175 -9.53 5.44 6.31
C VAL A 175 -9.07 5.98 4.97
N VAL A 176 -7.75 6.08 4.78
CA VAL A 176 -7.13 6.62 3.56
C VAL A 176 -6.18 5.60 2.96
N ASP A 177 -6.46 5.16 1.73
CA ASP A 177 -5.63 4.18 1.01
C ASP A 177 -5.95 4.27 -0.48
N ASP A 178 -4.94 4.34 -1.35
CA ASP A 178 -5.16 4.44 -2.80
C ASP A 178 -5.53 3.09 -3.45
N SER A 179 -5.29 1.99 -2.73
CA SER A 179 -5.72 0.64 -3.11
C SER A 179 -7.18 0.40 -2.69
N GLN A 180 -8.06 0.27 -3.66
CA GLN A 180 -9.47 -0.07 -3.39
C GLN A 180 -9.63 -1.40 -2.63
N VAL A 181 -8.72 -2.34 -2.83
CA VAL A 181 -8.71 -3.63 -2.15
C VAL A 181 -8.37 -3.45 -0.68
N ALA A 182 -7.29 -2.70 -0.37
CA ALA A 182 -6.88 -2.43 1.00
C ALA A 182 -7.93 -1.62 1.76
N LEU A 183 -8.57 -0.63 1.11
CA LEU A 183 -9.74 0.08 1.67
C LEU A 183 -10.86 -0.89 2.07
N GLN A 184 -11.24 -1.81 1.16
CA GLN A 184 -12.31 -2.78 1.46
C GLN A 184 -11.93 -3.71 2.62
N GLN A 185 -10.69 -4.15 2.71
CA GLN A 185 -10.22 -4.98 3.82
C GLN A 185 -10.25 -4.22 5.15
N SER A 186 -9.79 -2.98 5.17
CA SER A 186 -9.85 -2.10 6.35
C SER A 186 -11.31 -1.87 6.79
N LEU A 187 -12.21 -1.61 5.83
CA LEU A 187 -13.63 -1.46 6.09
C LEU A 187 -14.27 -2.70 6.72
N ILE A 188 -13.94 -3.91 6.21
CA ILE A 188 -14.44 -5.15 6.76
C ILE A 188 -13.93 -5.33 8.20
N THR A 189 -12.64 -5.10 8.44
CA THR A 189 -12.04 -5.20 9.76
C THR A 189 -12.70 -4.25 10.77
N LEU A 190 -12.90 -2.99 10.39
CA LEU A 190 -13.53 -1.99 11.26
C LEU A 190 -15.02 -2.29 11.49
N ARG A 191 -15.76 -2.74 10.46
CA ARG A 191 -17.15 -3.17 10.60
C ARG A 191 -17.32 -4.35 11.55
N ASN A 192 -16.39 -5.31 11.52
CA ASN A 192 -16.39 -6.45 12.46
C ASN A 192 -16.19 -6.00 13.92
N LEU A 193 -15.61 -4.82 14.14
CA LEU A 193 -15.50 -4.16 15.44
C LEU A 193 -16.70 -3.26 15.76
N GLY A 194 -17.72 -3.22 14.90
CA GLY A 194 -18.89 -2.35 15.05
C GLY A 194 -18.65 -0.87 14.71
N ILE A 195 -17.53 -0.56 14.06
CA ILE A 195 -17.13 0.82 13.74
C ILE A 195 -17.58 1.19 12.33
N HIS A 196 -18.29 2.31 12.21
CA HIS A 196 -18.55 2.95 10.94
C HIS A 196 -17.46 3.98 10.65
N CYS A 197 -16.97 4.00 9.40
CA CYS A 197 -15.88 4.90 9.02
C CYS A 197 -16.12 5.52 7.65
N HIS A 198 -15.56 6.71 7.46
CA HIS A 198 -15.44 7.38 6.16
C HIS A 198 -14.20 6.86 5.43
N THR A 199 -14.14 7.04 4.11
CA THR A 199 -13.03 6.60 3.29
C THR A 199 -12.57 7.70 2.35
N ALA A 200 -11.28 7.70 2.00
CA ALA A 200 -10.70 8.52 0.96
C ALA A 200 -9.64 7.71 0.20
N ARG A 201 -9.48 7.97 -1.08
CA ARG A 201 -8.54 7.26 -1.96
C ARG A 201 -7.24 8.01 -2.21
N SER A 202 -7.11 9.19 -1.63
CA SER A 202 -5.89 10.00 -1.68
C SER A 202 -5.83 10.94 -0.49
N ALA A 203 -4.64 11.47 -0.22
CA ALA A 203 -4.46 12.48 0.82
C ALA A 203 -5.30 13.75 0.53
N LYS A 204 -5.45 14.12 -0.75
CA LYS A 204 -6.28 15.25 -1.17
C LYS A 204 -7.75 15.02 -0.83
N GLU A 205 -8.31 13.88 -1.24
CA GLU A 205 -9.70 13.51 -0.92
C GLU A 205 -9.92 13.44 0.59
N ALA A 206 -8.91 12.96 1.35
CA ALA A 206 -8.95 12.93 2.80
C ALA A 206 -9.06 14.33 3.42
N ILE A 207 -8.26 15.29 2.94
CA ILE A 207 -8.31 16.68 3.41
C ILE A 207 -9.68 17.30 3.07
N ASP A 208 -10.17 17.11 1.85
CA ASP A 208 -11.49 17.61 1.44
C ASP A 208 -12.59 17.04 2.35
N ARG A 209 -12.53 15.74 2.70
CA ARG A 209 -13.46 15.08 3.59
C ARG A 209 -13.36 15.58 5.04
N LEU A 210 -12.15 15.82 5.54
CA LEU A 210 -11.92 16.40 6.87
C LEU A 210 -12.54 17.80 6.99
N LEU A 211 -12.38 18.63 5.96
CA LEU A 211 -12.98 19.97 5.90
C LEU A 211 -14.51 19.91 5.82
N GLU A 212 -15.06 19.00 5.02
CA GLU A 212 -16.52 18.82 4.87
C GLU A 212 -17.19 18.43 6.19
N LEU A 213 -16.55 17.56 6.98
CA LEU A 213 -17.10 17.02 8.22
C LEU A 213 -16.76 17.85 9.46
N GLN A 214 -15.92 18.88 9.32
CA GLN A 214 -15.51 19.74 10.43
C GLN A 214 -16.71 20.44 11.08
N GLY A 215 -16.82 20.38 12.41
CA GLY A 215 -17.90 21.00 13.17
C GLY A 215 -19.24 20.29 13.05
N THR A 216 -19.31 19.14 12.39
CA THR A 216 -20.53 18.29 12.33
C THR A 216 -20.48 17.20 13.41
N GLU A 217 -21.60 16.48 13.60
CA GLU A 217 -21.65 15.29 14.46
C GLU A 217 -20.76 14.15 13.97
N GLU A 218 -20.38 14.17 12.68
CA GLU A 218 -19.50 13.20 12.03
C GLU A 218 -18.05 13.69 11.95
N GLN A 219 -17.69 14.72 12.71
CA GLN A 219 -16.31 15.23 12.74
C GLN A 219 -15.32 14.13 13.07
N ILE A 220 -14.35 13.94 12.17
CA ILE A 220 -13.32 12.90 12.29
C ILE A 220 -12.39 13.21 13.46
N ASN A 221 -12.08 12.20 14.27
CA ASN A 221 -11.10 12.28 15.36
C ASN A 221 -9.92 11.32 15.17
N VAL A 222 -10.06 10.32 14.30
CA VAL A 222 -9.00 9.35 14.00
C VAL A 222 -8.82 9.22 12.50
N VAL A 223 -7.59 9.33 12.03
CA VAL A 223 -7.20 9.04 10.65
C VAL A 223 -6.36 7.77 10.62
N VAL A 224 -6.76 6.80 9.82
CA VAL A 224 -5.99 5.59 9.53
C VAL A 224 -5.53 5.69 8.07
N SER A 225 -4.26 5.96 7.84
CA SER A 225 -3.73 6.21 6.50
C SER A 225 -2.69 5.18 6.10
N ASP A 226 -2.78 4.72 4.86
CA ASP A 226 -1.66 4.02 4.24
C ASP A 226 -0.44 4.94 4.15
N ILE A 227 0.76 4.32 4.23
CA ILE A 227 2.03 5.01 3.98
C ILE A 227 2.32 5.06 2.48
N GLU A 228 2.07 3.96 1.76
CA GLU A 228 2.52 3.74 0.39
C GLU A 228 1.54 4.24 -0.67
N MET A 229 1.04 5.45 -0.54
CA MET A 229 0.12 6.05 -1.52
C MET A 229 0.84 6.73 -2.70
N SER A 230 0.16 6.82 -3.84
CA SER A 230 0.76 7.18 -5.13
C SER A 230 1.04 8.67 -5.33
N GLU A 231 0.17 9.57 -4.84
CA GLU A 231 0.30 11.02 -5.06
C GLU A 231 1.04 11.72 -3.92
N MET A 232 0.64 11.42 -2.70
CA MET A 232 1.23 11.93 -1.46
C MET A 232 1.32 10.77 -0.48
N ASP A 233 2.53 10.45 -0.02
CA ASP A 233 2.71 9.37 0.94
C ASP A 233 2.11 9.73 2.31
N GLY A 234 1.85 8.70 3.14
CA GLY A 234 1.25 8.88 4.46
C GLY A 234 2.09 9.74 5.40
N TYR A 235 3.40 9.80 5.20
CA TYR A 235 4.27 10.67 6.00
C TYR A 235 4.09 12.14 5.64
N ALA A 236 4.04 12.46 4.34
CA ALA A 236 3.78 13.80 3.85
C ALA A 236 2.38 14.27 4.25
N PHE A 237 1.38 13.39 4.09
CA PHE A 237 0.01 13.66 4.54
C PHE A 237 -0.05 13.96 6.04
N THR A 238 0.62 13.16 6.87
CA THR A 238 0.68 13.39 8.32
C THR A 238 1.29 14.76 8.65
N ARG A 239 2.40 15.14 7.99
CA ARG A 239 3.00 16.47 8.19
C ARG A 239 2.03 17.59 7.81
N THR A 240 1.34 17.46 6.69
CA THR A 240 0.31 18.43 6.26
C THR A 240 -0.78 18.58 7.32
N LEU A 241 -1.27 17.47 7.90
CA LEU A 241 -2.24 17.54 8.99
C LEU A 241 -1.68 18.27 10.24
N ARG A 242 -0.42 18.02 10.61
CA ARG A 242 0.22 18.68 11.76
C ARG A 242 0.47 20.17 11.54
N GLU A 243 0.70 20.59 10.31
CA GLU A 243 0.87 21.98 9.92
C GLU A 243 -0.46 22.75 9.80
N THR A 244 -1.57 22.02 9.67
CA THR A 244 -2.91 22.62 9.56
C THR A 244 -3.52 22.79 10.96
N PRO A 245 -3.81 24.03 11.42
CA PRO A 245 -4.27 24.30 12.78
C PRO A 245 -5.49 23.48 13.21
N ASP A 246 -6.43 23.26 12.29
CA ASP A 246 -7.68 22.57 12.55
C ASP A 246 -7.51 21.04 12.66
N PHE A 247 -6.41 20.49 12.16
CA PHE A 247 -6.16 19.04 12.09
C PHE A 247 -4.95 18.57 12.89
N LYS A 248 -4.19 19.49 13.49
CA LYS A 248 -2.95 19.17 14.22
C LYS A 248 -3.11 18.19 15.35
N ASP A 249 -4.30 18.14 15.97
CA ASP A 249 -4.60 17.31 17.13
C ASP A 249 -5.30 15.99 16.76
N LEU A 250 -5.57 15.73 15.45
CA LEU A 250 -6.12 14.47 15.00
C LEU A 250 -5.21 13.30 15.40
N TYR A 251 -5.81 12.20 15.84
CA TYR A 251 -5.06 10.98 16.04
C TYR A 251 -4.75 10.36 14.66
N VAL A 252 -3.47 10.29 14.31
CA VAL A 252 -3.02 9.73 13.02
C VAL A 252 -2.34 8.39 13.28
N LEU A 253 -2.94 7.34 12.74
CA LEU A 253 -2.41 5.99 12.69
C LEU A 253 -1.95 5.71 11.27
N LEU A 254 -0.67 5.41 11.07
CA LEU A 254 -0.15 4.99 9.78
C LEU A 254 -0.19 3.47 9.64
N HIS A 255 -0.71 3.01 8.52
CA HIS A 255 -0.72 1.62 8.13
C HIS A 255 0.36 1.37 7.06
N THR A 256 1.10 0.29 7.16
CA THR A 256 2.10 -0.10 6.17
C THR A 256 2.01 -1.58 5.85
N SER A 257 2.29 -1.93 4.60
CA SER A 257 2.45 -3.32 4.18
C SER A 257 3.80 -3.91 4.66
N LEU A 258 4.76 -3.04 5.03
CA LEU A 258 6.11 -3.41 5.40
C LEU A 258 6.38 -3.14 6.88
N ASP A 259 6.68 -4.19 7.63
CA ASP A 259 7.16 -4.04 9.00
C ASP A 259 8.66 -3.71 8.99
N SER A 260 9.02 -2.48 9.34
CA SER A 260 10.41 -2.08 9.53
C SER A 260 10.56 -1.04 10.63
N LYS A 261 11.65 -1.15 11.41
CA LYS A 261 12.01 -0.13 12.41
C LYS A 261 12.16 1.27 11.78
N MET A 262 12.62 1.33 10.54
CA MET A 262 12.79 2.57 9.79
C MET A 262 11.45 3.27 9.51
N ASN A 263 10.39 2.51 9.23
CA ASN A 263 9.05 3.06 9.03
C ASN A 263 8.52 3.70 10.33
N SER A 264 8.78 3.06 11.47
CA SER A 264 8.38 3.59 12.78
C SER A 264 9.08 4.92 13.11
N GLU A 265 10.38 5.04 12.85
CA GLU A 265 11.14 6.29 13.06
C GLU A 265 10.66 7.42 12.15
N LYS A 266 10.46 7.13 10.85
CA LYS A 266 9.94 8.12 9.90
C LYS A 266 8.53 8.59 10.25
N ALA A 267 7.67 7.69 10.67
CA ALA A 267 6.30 8.01 11.07
C ALA A 267 6.28 8.91 12.31
N LYS A 268 7.09 8.60 13.30
CA LYS A 268 7.25 9.44 14.50
C LYS A 268 7.79 10.83 14.14
N ALA A 269 8.78 10.89 13.25
CA ALA A 269 9.32 12.16 12.76
C ALA A 269 8.30 12.98 11.95
N ALA A 270 7.35 12.33 11.28
CA ALA A 270 6.23 12.99 10.60
C ALA A 270 5.12 13.46 11.57
N GLY A 271 5.13 13.02 12.82
CA GLY A 271 4.13 13.37 13.83
C GLY A 271 2.95 12.38 13.93
N ALA A 272 3.09 11.15 13.41
CA ALA A 272 2.08 10.12 13.60
C ALA A 272 2.04 9.64 15.05
N ASN A 273 0.84 9.30 15.54
CA ASN A 273 0.63 8.80 16.90
C ASN A 273 0.97 7.30 17.01
N ALA A 274 0.71 6.53 15.95
CA ALA A 274 1.03 5.11 15.90
C ALA A 274 1.33 4.65 14.47
N VAL A 275 2.03 3.51 14.36
CA VAL A 275 2.26 2.80 13.10
C VAL A 275 1.91 1.34 13.30
N LEU A 276 1.17 0.77 12.36
CA LEU A 276 0.81 -0.64 12.36
C LEU A 276 1.07 -1.29 11.02
N THR A 277 1.38 -2.58 11.05
CA THR A 277 1.34 -3.40 9.85
C THR A 277 -0.10 -3.63 9.42
N LYS A 278 -0.42 -3.47 8.14
CA LYS A 278 -1.77 -3.68 7.59
C LYS A 278 -2.38 -5.00 8.07
N PHE A 279 -3.68 -4.97 8.36
CA PHE A 279 -4.54 -6.12 8.70
C PHE A 279 -4.21 -6.83 10.03
N SER A 280 -3.57 -6.16 11.00
CA SER A 280 -3.47 -6.64 12.38
C SER A 280 -4.69 -6.19 13.19
N SER A 281 -5.75 -7.00 13.20
CA SER A 281 -7.00 -6.65 13.91
C SER A 281 -6.80 -6.38 15.41
N PRO A 282 -6.06 -7.20 16.18
CA PRO A 282 -5.88 -6.94 17.61
C PRO A 282 -5.08 -5.67 17.91
N GLU A 283 -4.02 -5.40 17.13
CA GLU A 283 -3.19 -4.20 17.31
C GLU A 283 -3.94 -2.94 16.87
N LEU A 284 -4.68 -3.01 15.75
CA LEU A 284 -5.53 -1.93 15.29
C LEU A 284 -6.57 -1.59 16.37
N THR A 285 -7.28 -2.57 16.89
CA THR A 285 -8.26 -2.40 17.97
C THR A 285 -7.66 -1.70 19.17
N LYS A 286 -6.49 -2.14 19.64
CA LYS A 286 -5.78 -1.52 20.77
C LYS A 286 -5.44 -0.05 20.52
N CYS A 287 -4.92 0.27 19.31
CA CYS A 287 -4.61 1.65 18.95
C CYS A 287 -5.85 2.52 18.84
N LEU A 288 -6.95 2.00 18.30
CA LEU A 288 -8.21 2.74 18.19
C LEU A 288 -8.84 3.01 19.55
N ILE A 289 -8.78 2.07 20.49
CA ILE A 289 -9.20 2.30 21.88
C ILE A 289 -8.37 3.41 22.52
N GLN A 290 -7.04 3.41 22.31
CA GLN A 290 -6.18 4.47 22.81
C GLN A 290 -6.48 5.84 22.20
N ALA A 291 -6.85 5.87 20.90
CA ALA A 291 -7.17 7.09 20.18
C ALA A 291 -8.54 7.68 20.57
N ALA A 292 -9.46 6.84 21.03
CA ALA A 292 -10.82 7.23 21.39
C ALA A 292 -11.01 7.54 22.91
N ARG A 293 -10.00 7.25 23.73
CA ARG A 293 -9.92 7.64 25.16
C ARG A 293 -9.37 9.04 25.30
#